data_eacf212657bfff84fac71642a251becf
#
_entry.id   eacf212657bfff84fac71642a251becf
#
_cell.length_a   1.000
_cell.length_b   1.000
_cell.length_c   1.000
_cell.angle_alpha   90.00
_cell.angle_beta   90.00
_cell.angle_gamma   90.00
#
_symmetry.space_group_name_H-M   'P 1'
#
loop_
_entity.id
_entity.type
_entity.pdbx_description
1 polymer ?
#
loop_
_entity_poly.entity_id
_entity_poly.type
_entity_poly.pdbx_seq_one_letter_code
_entity_poly.pdbx_strand_id
1 'polypeptide(L)'
;MKIRALAAGAFGLALLVTGCGGGSTPPAAAPSSSAAAAPARDLNVFAAASLSETFTALGKQFETDNPGVTVKFNFAGSSDLAQQIVNGAPADVFAAASDATMKTVTDGGAAAGEPVIFAVNKLQIATTPGNPKGIATFADLAKPDLKVVVCAPQVPCGAAAEKIEKATGVTLTPVSEEPDVKSTLGKVSSGDADAGLVYVTDVAAAGTTVQGVSFPEADQATTNYPIVVTSDAPQPELAAKFQELVTGEIGKKTLEAAGFAAP
;
A
#
# COMPACT_ATOMS: atom_id res chain seq x y z
N MET A 1 52.44 7.80 -19.83
CA MET A 1 53.32 6.66 -20.17
C MET A 1 52.46 5.72 -20.98
N LYS A 2 52.53 5.78 -22.29
CA LYS A 2 53.29 4.89 -23.23
C LYS A 2 52.93 3.42 -22.95
N ILE A 3 52.47 2.52 -23.83
CA ILE A 3 52.78 2.32 -25.24
C ILE A 3 51.87 1.18 -25.74
N ARG A 4 51.27 1.26 -26.90
CA ARG A 4 51.43 0.44 -28.16
C ARG A 4 51.02 -1.04 -28.05
N ALA A 5 50.47 -1.69 -28.99
CA ALA A 5 50.10 -1.58 -30.40
C ALA A 5 50.17 -2.97 -31.03
N LEU A 6 49.42 -3.17 -32.15
CA LEU A 6 49.72 -4.04 -33.32
C LEU A 6 49.56 -5.57 -33.11
N ALA A 7 49.12 -6.41 -34.03
CA ALA A 7 48.88 -6.38 -35.51
C ALA A 7 48.07 -7.66 -35.84
N ALA A 8 47.18 -7.71 -36.78
CA ALA A 8 47.30 -8.00 -38.19
C ALA A 8 47.61 -9.47 -38.60
N GLY A 9 46.85 -10.01 -39.54
CA GLY A 9 47.11 -11.17 -40.40
C GLY A 9 45.82 -11.94 -40.70
N ALA A 10 45.17 -11.88 -41.73
CA ALA A 10 45.34 -12.02 -43.20
C ALA A 10 45.28 -13.47 -43.69
N PHE A 11 44.44 -13.66 -44.74
CA PHE A 11 44.49 -14.71 -45.80
C PHE A 11 44.02 -16.13 -45.36
N GLY A 12 43.07 -16.75 -46.01
CA GLY A 12 42.86 -17.00 -47.40
C GLY A 12 41.91 -18.15 -47.67
N LEU A 13 41.37 -18.12 -48.78
CA LEU A 13 41.16 -19.18 -49.78
C LEU A 13 39.75 -19.74 -49.93
N ALA A 14 39.18 -19.37 -51.04
CA ALA A 14 37.98 -19.88 -51.68
C ALA A 14 38.14 -21.36 -52.12
N LEU A 15 37.09 -22.13 -52.02
CA LEU A 15 36.87 -23.33 -52.81
C LEU A 15 35.40 -23.38 -53.24
N LEU A 16 35.22 -23.14 -54.55
CA LEU A 16 34.02 -23.39 -55.32
C LEU A 16 33.85 -24.91 -55.49
N VAL A 17 32.71 -25.45 -55.04
CA VAL A 17 32.24 -26.75 -55.50
C VAL A 17 30.83 -26.57 -56.04
N THR A 18 30.69 -26.61 -57.35
CA THR A 18 29.44 -26.77 -58.08
C THR A 18 28.92 -28.20 -57.91
N GLY A 19 27.70 -28.37 -57.42
CA GLY A 19 26.98 -29.62 -57.41
C GLY A 19 25.48 -29.37 -57.69
N CYS A 20 25.08 -29.59 -58.94
CA CYS A 20 23.68 -29.70 -59.35
C CYS A 20 23.05 -30.99 -58.78
N GLY A 21 21.82 -30.90 -58.22
CA GLY A 21 21.03 -32.09 -57.91
C GLY A 21 19.75 -31.78 -57.17
N GLY A 22 18.62 -31.86 -57.91
CA GLY A 22 17.34 -32.37 -57.44
C GLY A 22 16.52 -31.53 -56.43
N GLY A 23 15.43 -30.97 -56.97
CA GLY A 23 14.45 -30.24 -56.19
C GLY A 23 13.73 -31.07 -55.10
N SER A 24 13.52 -30.45 -54.00
CA SER A 24 12.41 -30.64 -53.07
C SER A 24 12.32 -29.37 -52.26
N THR A 25 11.33 -28.57 -52.54
CA THR A 25 10.98 -27.36 -51.78
C THR A 25 10.55 -27.78 -50.39
N PRO A 26 11.22 -27.38 -49.31
CA PRO A 26 10.64 -27.51 -47.96
C PRO A 26 9.49 -26.50 -47.82
N PRO A 27 8.40 -26.85 -47.11
CA PRO A 27 7.35 -25.89 -46.84
C PRO A 27 7.96 -24.72 -46.06
N ALA A 28 7.65 -23.53 -46.53
CA ALA A 28 8.01 -22.29 -45.87
C ALA A 28 7.45 -22.33 -44.44
N ALA A 29 8.33 -22.39 -43.44
CA ALA A 29 7.96 -22.17 -42.05
C ALA A 29 7.42 -20.73 -41.99
N ALA A 30 6.13 -20.64 -41.62
CA ALA A 30 5.52 -19.36 -41.31
C ALA A 30 6.35 -18.68 -40.21
N PRO A 31 6.61 -17.39 -40.28
CA PRO A 31 7.28 -16.69 -39.22
C PRO A 31 6.38 -16.79 -37.97
N SER A 32 6.81 -17.52 -36.95
CA SER A 32 6.23 -17.42 -35.63
C SER A 32 6.38 -15.97 -35.21
N SER A 33 5.29 -15.23 -35.27
CA SER A 33 5.21 -13.90 -34.71
C SER A 33 5.39 -14.06 -33.18
N SER A 34 6.63 -13.98 -32.74
CA SER A 34 6.94 -13.76 -31.34
C SER A 34 6.37 -12.37 -31.02
N ALA A 35 5.20 -12.33 -30.41
CA ALA A 35 4.69 -11.10 -29.85
C ALA A 35 5.77 -10.59 -28.88
N ALA A 36 6.43 -9.50 -29.25
CA ALA A 36 7.36 -8.83 -28.37
C ALA A 36 6.59 -8.51 -27.07
N ALA A 37 7.07 -9.05 -25.95
CA ALA A 37 6.49 -8.70 -24.65
C ALA A 37 6.52 -7.17 -24.52
N ALA A 38 5.39 -6.59 -24.16
CA ALA A 38 5.32 -5.17 -23.88
C ALA A 38 6.39 -4.81 -22.84
N PRO A 39 7.05 -3.64 -22.95
CA PRO A 39 8.05 -3.24 -21.97
C PRO A 39 7.42 -3.26 -20.57
N ALA A 40 8.15 -3.83 -19.60
CA ALA A 40 7.72 -3.86 -18.21
C ALA A 40 7.48 -2.43 -17.71
N ARG A 41 6.36 -2.21 -17.05
CA ARG A 41 5.95 -0.91 -16.49
C ARG A 41 5.67 -1.04 -15.01
N ASP A 42 6.26 -0.16 -14.23
CA ASP A 42 6.03 -0.11 -12.78
C ASP A 42 4.92 0.90 -12.48
N LEU A 43 3.95 0.50 -11.67
CA LEU A 43 2.94 1.37 -11.10
C LEU A 43 3.25 1.58 -9.62
N ASN A 44 3.60 2.79 -9.22
CA ASN A 44 3.96 3.12 -7.85
C ASN A 44 2.73 3.57 -7.07
N VAL A 45 2.29 2.76 -6.13
CA VAL A 45 1.11 3.02 -5.29
C VAL A 45 1.56 3.33 -3.87
N PHE A 46 1.35 4.57 -3.44
CA PHE A 46 1.58 5.01 -2.07
C PHE A 46 0.27 4.86 -1.30
N ALA A 47 0.24 3.99 -0.30
CA ALA A 47 -1.00 3.66 0.40
C ALA A 47 -0.79 3.58 1.91
N ALA A 48 -1.80 3.99 2.66
CA ALA A 48 -1.81 3.88 4.11
C ALA A 48 -1.47 2.46 4.56
N ALA A 49 -0.68 2.32 5.63
CA ALA A 49 -0.23 1.02 6.14
C ALA A 49 -1.38 0.03 6.42
N SER A 50 -2.55 0.54 6.85
CA SER A 50 -3.76 -0.26 7.07
C SER A 50 -4.37 -0.88 5.80
N LEU A 51 -3.93 -0.46 4.61
CA LEU A 51 -4.38 -0.99 3.32
C LEU A 51 -3.49 -2.13 2.79
N SER A 52 -2.41 -2.48 3.51
CA SER A 52 -1.37 -3.36 2.99
C SER A 52 -1.89 -4.71 2.48
N GLU A 53 -2.76 -5.37 3.21
CA GLU A 53 -3.31 -6.67 2.84
C GLU A 53 -4.25 -6.58 1.64
N THR A 54 -5.20 -5.63 1.69
CA THR A 54 -6.21 -5.45 0.63
C THR A 54 -5.59 -4.95 -0.67
N PHE A 55 -4.69 -3.97 -0.58
CA PHE A 55 -4.02 -3.41 -1.76
C PHE A 55 -3.03 -4.41 -2.37
N THR A 56 -2.35 -5.22 -1.57
CA THR A 56 -1.53 -6.32 -2.11
C THR A 56 -2.38 -7.33 -2.90
N ALA A 57 -3.58 -7.65 -2.42
CA ALA A 57 -4.50 -8.53 -3.14
C ALA A 57 -5.01 -7.88 -4.44
N LEU A 58 -5.42 -6.60 -4.38
CA LEU A 58 -5.86 -5.84 -5.56
C LEU A 58 -4.73 -5.62 -6.56
N GLY A 59 -3.49 -5.41 -6.09
CA GLY A 59 -2.31 -5.30 -6.94
C GLY A 59 -2.06 -6.57 -7.76
N LYS A 60 -2.15 -7.74 -7.15
CA LYS A 60 -2.04 -9.03 -7.85
C LYS A 60 -3.13 -9.23 -8.89
N GLN A 61 -4.36 -8.80 -8.59
CA GLN A 61 -5.45 -8.82 -9.56
C GLN A 61 -5.14 -7.87 -10.72
N PHE A 62 -4.68 -6.65 -10.42
CA PHE A 62 -4.33 -5.65 -11.43
C PHE A 62 -3.23 -6.13 -12.35
N GLU A 63 -2.17 -6.75 -11.83
CA GLU A 63 -1.07 -7.34 -12.61
C GLU A 63 -1.55 -8.47 -13.53
N THR A 64 -2.50 -9.28 -13.04
CA THR A 64 -3.12 -10.35 -13.84
C THR A 64 -3.90 -9.77 -15.03
N ASP A 65 -4.65 -8.70 -14.80
CA ASP A 65 -5.48 -8.05 -15.82
C ASP A 65 -4.67 -7.14 -16.77
N ASN A 66 -3.43 -6.77 -16.37
CA ASN A 66 -2.54 -5.91 -17.15
C ASN A 66 -1.15 -6.55 -17.33
N PRO A 67 -0.98 -7.53 -18.23
CA PRO A 67 0.29 -8.22 -18.45
C PRO A 67 1.45 -7.26 -18.74
N GLY A 68 2.59 -7.45 -18.07
CA GLY A 68 3.76 -6.60 -18.18
C GLY A 68 3.74 -5.38 -17.25
N VAL A 69 2.74 -5.23 -16.38
CA VAL A 69 2.72 -4.25 -15.30
C VAL A 69 3.15 -4.91 -14.00
N THR A 70 3.92 -4.19 -13.18
CA THR A 70 4.26 -4.56 -11.80
C THR A 70 3.77 -3.44 -10.88
N VAL A 71 2.96 -3.77 -9.87
CA VAL A 71 2.50 -2.80 -8.87
C VAL A 71 3.49 -2.76 -7.72
N LYS A 72 4.11 -1.59 -7.52
CA LYS A 72 5.05 -1.34 -6.42
C LYS A 72 4.37 -0.54 -5.34
N PHE A 73 4.24 -1.14 -4.18
CA PHE A 73 3.63 -0.49 -3.03
C PHE A 73 4.67 0.17 -2.14
N ASN A 74 4.35 1.40 -1.68
CA ASN A 74 4.97 2.04 -0.53
C ASN A 74 3.89 2.16 0.55
N PHE A 75 3.94 1.29 1.57
CA PHE A 75 3.03 1.30 2.70
C PHE A 75 3.69 1.98 3.90
N ALA A 76 3.07 3.07 4.37
CA ALA A 76 3.53 3.81 5.54
C ALA A 76 2.39 4.62 6.17
N GLY A 77 2.69 5.43 7.17
CA GLY A 77 1.75 6.44 7.67
C GLY A 77 1.36 7.41 6.56
N SER A 78 0.06 7.67 6.41
CA SER A 78 -0.42 8.53 5.31
C SER A 78 0.19 9.92 5.34
N SER A 79 0.53 10.45 6.52
CA SER A 79 1.16 11.78 6.66
C SER A 79 2.56 11.81 6.04
N ASP A 80 3.36 10.77 6.26
CA ASP A 80 4.70 10.66 5.70
C ASP A 80 4.64 10.48 4.18
N LEU A 81 3.70 9.66 3.69
CA LEU A 81 3.48 9.46 2.26
C LEU A 81 3.04 10.77 1.57
N ALA A 82 2.12 11.51 2.19
CA ALA A 82 1.68 12.81 1.68
C ALA A 82 2.84 13.80 1.56
N GLN A 83 3.71 13.87 2.57
CA GLN A 83 4.90 14.71 2.52
C GLN A 83 5.89 14.26 1.43
N GLN A 84 6.11 12.96 1.27
CA GLN A 84 6.95 12.43 0.20
C GLN A 84 6.43 12.85 -1.18
N ILE A 85 5.12 12.75 -1.41
CA ILE A 85 4.47 13.12 -2.67
C ILE A 85 4.61 14.62 -2.95
N VAL A 86 4.30 15.47 -1.97
CA VAL A 86 4.44 16.93 -2.11
C VAL A 86 5.90 17.33 -2.35
N ASN A 87 6.86 16.56 -1.85
CA ASN A 87 8.29 16.75 -2.10
C ASN A 87 8.79 16.08 -3.38
N GLY A 88 7.89 15.60 -4.26
CA GLY A 88 8.23 15.08 -5.59
C GLY A 88 8.56 13.59 -5.66
N ALA A 89 8.13 12.78 -4.69
CA ALA A 89 8.23 11.32 -4.81
C ALA A 89 7.40 10.82 -5.99
N PRO A 90 7.91 9.87 -6.80
CA PRO A 90 7.29 9.42 -8.04
C PRO A 90 6.14 8.43 -7.77
N ALA A 91 5.11 8.89 -7.06
CA ALA A 91 3.89 8.13 -6.85
C ALA A 91 2.96 8.29 -8.05
N ASP A 92 2.31 7.20 -8.45
CA ASP A 92 1.24 7.22 -9.46
C ASP A 92 -0.13 7.38 -8.79
N VAL A 93 -0.32 6.70 -7.66
CA VAL A 93 -1.56 6.70 -6.89
C VAL A 93 -1.26 6.96 -5.42
N PHE A 94 -2.10 7.78 -4.79
CA PHE A 94 -2.10 7.96 -3.34
C PHE A 94 -3.43 7.53 -2.73
N ALA A 95 -3.39 6.63 -1.74
CA ALA A 95 -4.55 6.20 -0.96
C ALA A 95 -4.28 6.45 0.53
N ALA A 96 -5.00 7.40 1.10
CA ALA A 96 -4.81 7.85 2.49
C ALA A 96 -5.84 7.22 3.45
N ALA A 97 -5.53 7.23 4.73
CA ALA A 97 -6.45 6.84 5.81
C ALA A 97 -7.10 8.05 6.50
N SER A 98 -7.08 9.24 5.89
CA SER A 98 -7.85 10.40 6.35
C SER A 98 -7.98 11.47 5.28
N ASP A 99 -9.06 12.26 5.38
CA ASP A 99 -9.27 13.44 4.53
C ASP A 99 -8.18 14.51 4.77
N ALA A 100 -7.71 14.65 6.01
CA ALA A 100 -6.67 15.64 6.34
C ALA A 100 -5.34 15.38 5.63
N THR A 101 -4.91 14.14 5.56
CA THR A 101 -3.67 13.78 4.85
C THR A 101 -3.84 13.85 3.33
N MET A 102 -5.02 13.52 2.80
CA MET A 102 -5.33 13.73 1.39
C MET A 102 -5.32 15.22 1.05
N LYS A 103 -5.86 16.06 1.95
CA LYS A 103 -5.85 17.53 1.79
C LYS A 103 -4.42 18.08 1.67
N THR A 104 -3.43 17.51 2.36
CA THR A 104 -2.03 17.90 2.20
C THR A 104 -1.57 17.75 0.75
N VAL A 105 -1.95 16.67 0.07
CA VAL A 105 -1.58 16.40 -1.33
C VAL A 105 -2.35 17.31 -2.29
N THR A 106 -3.65 17.52 -2.06
CA THR A 106 -4.46 18.42 -2.90
C THR A 106 -4.05 19.88 -2.76
N ASP A 107 -3.83 20.35 -1.53
CA ASP A 107 -3.36 21.73 -1.27
C ASP A 107 -1.94 21.97 -1.83
N GLY A 108 -1.10 20.93 -1.83
CA GLY A 108 0.22 20.94 -2.44
C GLY A 108 0.21 20.90 -3.98
N GLY A 109 -0.98 20.82 -4.61
CA GLY A 109 -1.12 20.74 -6.07
C GLY A 109 -0.66 19.41 -6.66
N ALA A 110 -0.48 18.37 -5.83
CA ALA A 110 0.04 17.08 -6.23
C ALA A 110 -1.05 16.03 -6.57
N ALA A 111 -2.30 16.44 -6.72
CA ALA A 111 -3.43 15.60 -7.15
C ALA A 111 -3.86 15.95 -8.58
N ALA A 112 -4.11 14.93 -9.41
CA ALA A 112 -4.56 15.07 -10.80
C ALA A 112 -6.11 15.20 -10.94
N GLY A 113 -6.82 15.46 -9.86
CA GLY A 113 -8.28 15.59 -9.85
C GLY A 113 -8.82 15.52 -8.43
N GLU A 114 -10.14 15.34 -8.32
CA GLU A 114 -10.79 15.22 -7.02
C GLU A 114 -10.57 13.83 -6.41
N PRO A 115 -10.19 13.74 -5.14
CA PRO A 115 -10.11 12.46 -4.44
C PRO A 115 -11.48 11.75 -4.32
N VAL A 116 -11.47 10.42 -4.41
CA VAL A 116 -12.66 9.59 -4.25
C VAL A 116 -12.58 8.84 -2.92
N ILE A 117 -13.57 9.00 -2.05
CA ILE A 117 -13.67 8.17 -0.83
C ILE A 117 -14.11 6.78 -1.26
N PHE A 118 -13.32 5.75 -0.92
CA PHE A 118 -13.58 4.37 -1.34
C PHE A 118 -13.85 3.41 -0.18
N ALA A 119 -13.55 3.83 1.06
CA ALA A 119 -13.79 3.04 2.26
C ALA A 119 -13.89 3.93 3.50
N VAL A 120 -14.42 3.36 4.57
CA VAL A 120 -14.45 3.96 5.93
C VAL A 120 -13.92 2.93 6.92
N ASN A 121 -13.23 3.40 7.97
CA ASN A 121 -12.73 2.54 9.04
C ASN A 121 -12.94 3.19 10.41
N LYS A 122 -12.72 2.44 11.47
CA LYS A 122 -12.75 2.94 12.85
C LYS A 122 -11.75 2.21 13.73
N LEU A 123 -11.37 2.84 14.83
CA LEU A 123 -10.44 2.26 15.78
C LEU A 123 -11.06 1.09 16.56
N GLN A 124 -10.18 0.19 16.96
CA GLN A 124 -10.42 -0.91 17.90
C GLN A 124 -9.21 -1.02 18.81
N ILE A 125 -9.40 -1.47 20.02
CA ILE A 125 -8.30 -1.79 20.92
C ILE A 125 -7.79 -3.17 20.53
N ALA A 126 -6.50 -3.26 20.19
CA ALA A 126 -5.79 -4.53 20.11
C ALA A 126 -5.13 -4.81 21.45
N THR A 127 -5.25 -6.04 21.93
CA THR A 127 -4.54 -6.53 23.12
C THR A 127 -3.75 -7.79 22.77
N THR A 128 -2.81 -8.16 23.60
CA THR A 128 -2.19 -9.49 23.49
C THR A 128 -3.25 -10.60 23.57
N PRO A 129 -3.00 -11.79 22.97
CA PRO A 129 -3.97 -12.88 22.95
C PRO A 129 -4.52 -13.24 24.34
N GLY A 130 -5.83 -13.42 24.42
CA GLY A 130 -6.51 -13.72 25.69
C GLY A 130 -6.77 -12.52 26.57
N ASN A 131 -6.34 -11.31 26.18
CA ASN A 131 -6.57 -10.06 26.93
C ASN A 131 -6.26 -10.21 28.45
N PRO A 132 -5.03 -10.56 28.82
CA PRO A 132 -4.68 -10.90 30.22
C PRO A 132 -4.84 -9.74 31.20
N LYS A 133 -4.91 -8.50 30.69
CA LYS A 133 -5.15 -7.29 31.47
C LYS A 133 -6.62 -6.96 31.68
N GLY A 134 -7.54 -7.71 31.05
CA GLY A 134 -8.99 -7.52 31.19
C GLY A 134 -9.47 -6.15 30.68
N ILE A 135 -8.87 -5.63 29.60
CA ILE A 135 -9.23 -4.35 28.98
C ILE A 135 -10.59 -4.51 28.29
N ALA A 136 -11.59 -3.70 28.64
CA ALA A 136 -12.95 -3.79 28.12
C ALA A 136 -13.45 -2.46 27.54
N THR A 137 -12.87 -1.33 27.94
CA THR A 137 -13.32 0.01 27.58
C THR A 137 -12.14 0.89 27.14
N PHE A 138 -12.43 2.00 26.45
CA PHE A 138 -11.42 3.00 26.15
C PHE A 138 -10.78 3.59 27.42
N ALA A 139 -11.59 3.80 28.46
CA ALA A 139 -11.10 4.32 29.74
C ALA A 139 -10.10 3.40 30.45
N ASP A 140 -10.18 2.07 30.20
CA ASP A 140 -9.20 1.13 30.76
C ASP A 140 -7.78 1.40 30.26
N LEU A 141 -7.63 1.98 29.07
CA LEU A 141 -6.31 2.31 28.50
C LEU A 141 -5.58 3.41 29.29
N ALA A 142 -6.29 4.20 30.11
CA ALA A 142 -5.69 5.22 30.96
C ALA A 142 -5.13 4.68 32.29
N LYS A 143 -5.21 3.36 32.54
CA LYS A 143 -4.66 2.75 33.76
C LYS A 143 -3.13 2.83 33.78
N PRO A 144 -2.51 3.26 34.90
CA PRO A 144 -1.08 3.59 34.95
C PRO A 144 -0.14 2.38 34.84
N ASP A 145 -0.65 1.17 35.02
CA ASP A 145 0.11 -0.09 34.96
C ASP A 145 0.06 -0.77 33.59
N LEU A 146 -0.58 -0.14 32.61
CA LEU A 146 -0.66 -0.63 31.25
C LEU A 146 0.40 0.02 30.35
N LYS A 147 1.03 -0.82 29.55
CA LYS A 147 1.85 -0.37 28.43
C LYS A 147 0.95 -0.19 27.21
N VAL A 148 0.48 1.02 26.99
CA VAL A 148 -0.37 1.37 25.85
C VAL A 148 0.48 2.02 24.78
N VAL A 149 0.30 1.63 23.52
CA VAL A 149 0.90 2.24 22.34
C VAL A 149 -0.19 2.81 21.45
N VAL A 150 0.09 3.94 20.84
CA VAL A 150 -0.82 4.60 19.90
C VAL A 150 -0.02 5.09 18.68
N CYS A 151 -0.71 5.48 17.62
CA CYS A 151 -0.06 6.22 16.55
C CYS A 151 0.25 7.64 17.00
N ALA A 152 1.30 8.25 16.45
CA ALA A 152 1.61 9.66 16.68
C ALA A 152 0.43 10.57 16.23
N PRO A 153 0.20 11.71 16.89
CA PRO A 153 -0.97 12.58 16.66
C PRO A 153 -1.15 13.05 15.22
N GLN A 154 -0.06 13.23 14.49
CA GLN A 154 -0.08 13.70 13.10
C GLN A 154 -0.49 12.65 12.07
N VAL A 155 -0.50 11.36 12.44
CA VAL A 155 -0.96 10.30 11.53
C VAL A 155 -2.44 9.96 11.74
N PRO A 156 -3.12 9.40 10.73
CA PRO A 156 -4.58 9.22 10.78
C PRO A 156 -5.11 8.50 12.03
N CYS A 157 -4.47 7.40 12.43
CA CYS A 157 -4.86 6.62 13.61
C CYS A 157 -4.66 7.39 14.92
N GLY A 158 -3.59 8.18 15.03
CA GLY A 158 -3.35 9.06 16.19
C GLY A 158 -4.36 10.20 16.26
N ALA A 159 -4.62 10.88 15.14
CA ALA A 159 -5.65 11.91 15.07
C ALA A 159 -7.05 11.37 15.42
N ALA A 160 -7.36 10.11 15.06
CA ALA A 160 -8.59 9.46 15.47
C ALA A 160 -8.62 9.16 16.97
N ALA A 161 -7.50 8.70 17.55
CA ALA A 161 -7.37 8.50 18.98
C ALA A 161 -7.58 9.81 19.76
N GLU A 162 -6.95 10.92 19.35
CA GLU A 162 -7.17 12.23 19.97
C GLU A 162 -8.62 12.72 19.91
N LYS A 163 -9.36 12.42 18.83
CA LYS A 163 -10.79 12.76 18.76
C LYS A 163 -11.58 12.02 19.82
N ILE A 164 -11.25 10.73 20.05
CA ILE A 164 -11.90 9.91 21.09
C ILE A 164 -11.53 10.44 22.48
N GLU A 165 -10.26 10.77 22.74
CA GLU A 165 -9.84 11.38 24.01
C GLU A 165 -10.63 12.66 24.30
N LYS A 166 -10.74 13.54 23.31
CA LYS A 166 -11.51 14.81 23.43
C LYS A 166 -13.00 14.55 23.68
N ALA A 167 -13.59 13.55 23.02
CA ALA A 167 -15.00 13.22 23.15
C ALA A 167 -15.34 12.58 24.51
N THR A 168 -14.41 11.78 25.06
CA THR A 168 -14.60 11.03 26.31
C THR A 168 -14.09 11.77 27.53
N GLY A 169 -13.17 12.73 27.36
CA GLY A 169 -12.43 13.35 28.46
C GLY A 169 -11.37 12.43 29.08
N VAL A 170 -11.14 11.25 28.49
CA VAL A 170 -10.09 10.32 28.92
C VAL A 170 -8.79 10.72 28.23
N THR A 171 -7.72 10.90 28.98
CA THR A 171 -6.39 11.20 28.45
C THR A 171 -5.52 9.95 28.56
N LEU A 172 -4.95 9.51 27.44
CA LEU A 172 -4.01 8.41 27.40
C LEU A 172 -2.59 8.90 27.70
N THR A 173 -1.80 8.02 28.31
CA THR A 173 -0.36 8.26 28.51
C THR A 173 0.40 7.10 27.86
N PRO A 174 0.56 7.10 26.53
CA PRO A 174 1.17 6.01 25.82
C PRO A 174 2.66 5.89 26.18
N VAL A 175 3.17 4.65 26.25
CA VAL A 175 4.60 4.39 26.42
C VAL A 175 5.38 4.66 25.14
N SER A 176 4.70 4.71 24.01
CA SER A 176 5.29 4.99 22.71
C SER A 176 4.22 5.45 21.72
N GLU A 177 4.61 6.37 20.83
CA GLU A 177 3.83 6.85 19.69
C GLU A 177 4.47 6.35 18.39
N GLU A 178 3.69 5.71 17.53
CA GLU A 178 4.20 5.02 16.34
C GLU A 178 3.92 5.80 15.05
N PRO A 179 4.79 5.67 14.03
CA PRO A 179 4.62 6.38 12.78
C PRO A 179 3.45 5.89 11.93
N ASP A 180 2.95 4.68 12.21
CA ASP A 180 1.83 4.07 11.49
C ASP A 180 1.12 2.99 12.33
N VAL A 181 -0.04 2.55 11.85
CA VAL A 181 -0.87 1.58 12.57
C VAL A 181 -0.28 0.17 12.60
N LYS A 182 0.50 -0.24 11.60
CA LYS A 182 1.15 -1.56 11.60
C LYS A 182 2.29 -1.63 12.59
N SER A 183 3.01 -0.54 12.80
CA SER A 183 4.01 -0.39 13.86
C SER A 183 3.35 -0.49 15.24
N THR A 184 2.20 0.17 15.43
CA THR A 184 1.39 0.05 16.67
C THR A 184 0.95 -1.40 16.90
N LEU A 185 0.35 -2.04 15.89
CA LEU A 185 -0.08 -3.44 15.95
C LEU A 185 1.09 -4.39 16.26
N GLY A 186 2.23 -4.15 15.62
CA GLY A 186 3.45 -4.94 15.80
C GLY A 186 3.91 -5.02 17.25
N LYS A 187 3.87 -3.89 17.97
CA LYS A 187 4.24 -3.86 19.40
C LYS A 187 3.27 -4.63 20.31
N VAL A 188 1.99 -4.65 19.95
CA VAL A 188 1.02 -5.46 20.69
C VAL A 188 1.19 -6.95 20.38
N SER A 189 1.34 -7.30 19.11
CA SER A 189 1.48 -8.71 18.69
C SER A 189 2.79 -9.34 19.15
N SER A 190 3.87 -8.56 19.30
CA SER A 190 5.14 -9.03 19.91
C SER A 190 5.09 -9.15 21.43
N GLY A 191 4.10 -8.54 22.10
CA GLY A 191 4.02 -8.47 23.55
C GLY A 191 4.85 -7.35 24.19
N ASP A 192 5.41 -6.44 23.40
CA ASP A 192 6.13 -5.25 23.89
C ASP A 192 5.18 -4.25 24.53
N ALA A 193 3.89 -4.26 24.09
CA ALA A 193 2.80 -3.48 24.66
C ALA A 193 1.65 -4.40 25.08
N ASP A 194 0.92 -4.00 26.14
CA ASP A 194 -0.28 -4.70 26.62
C ASP A 194 -1.48 -4.43 25.71
N ALA A 195 -1.56 -3.21 25.15
CA ALA A 195 -2.63 -2.78 24.27
C ALA A 195 -2.18 -1.66 23.31
N GLY A 196 -2.92 -1.52 22.20
CA GLY A 196 -2.75 -0.41 21.27
C GLY A 196 -4.05 -0.06 20.57
N LEU A 197 -4.15 1.17 20.06
CA LEU A 197 -5.26 1.61 19.24
C LEU A 197 -4.89 1.41 17.75
N VAL A 198 -5.62 0.51 17.09
CA VAL A 198 -5.45 0.16 15.68
C VAL A 198 -6.82 0.14 15.00
N TYR A 199 -6.90 -0.07 13.71
CA TYR A 199 -8.20 -0.20 13.05
C TYR A 199 -8.79 -1.61 13.19
N VAL A 200 -10.12 -1.73 13.06
CA VAL A 200 -10.82 -3.03 13.08
C VAL A 200 -10.25 -3.98 12.01
N THR A 201 -9.85 -3.45 10.87
CA THR A 201 -9.25 -4.21 9.77
C THR A 201 -7.87 -4.76 10.11
N ASP A 202 -7.07 -4.04 10.91
CA ASP A 202 -5.77 -4.49 11.37
C ASP A 202 -5.89 -5.67 12.34
N VAL A 203 -6.86 -5.61 13.23
CA VAL A 203 -7.19 -6.71 14.15
C VAL A 203 -7.66 -7.93 13.38
N ALA A 204 -8.56 -7.73 12.40
CA ALA A 204 -9.05 -8.81 11.55
C ALA A 204 -7.91 -9.49 10.77
N ALA A 205 -7.01 -8.71 10.19
CA ALA A 205 -5.85 -9.22 9.46
C ALA A 205 -4.83 -9.94 10.37
N ALA A 206 -4.66 -9.48 11.60
CA ALA A 206 -3.76 -10.09 12.57
C ALA A 206 -4.25 -11.46 13.07
N GLY A 207 -5.54 -11.75 12.96
CA GLY A 207 -6.12 -13.03 13.36
C GLY A 207 -5.89 -13.32 14.85
N THR A 208 -5.26 -14.45 15.16
CA THR A 208 -5.03 -14.90 16.56
C THR A 208 -3.80 -14.28 17.22
N THR A 209 -3.03 -13.46 16.55
CA THR A 209 -1.83 -12.83 17.12
C THR A 209 -2.15 -11.67 18.06
N VAL A 210 -3.37 -11.15 17.98
CA VAL A 210 -3.93 -10.16 18.92
C VAL A 210 -5.39 -10.52 19.22
N GLN A 211 -5.93 -9.91 20.26
CA GLN A 211 -7.37 -9.93 20.53
C GLN A 211 -7.94 -8.52 20.38
N GLY A 212 -9.00 -8.37 19.60
CA GLY A 212 -9.70 -7.12 19.43
C GLY A 212 -10.74 -6.89 20.55
N VAL A 213 -10.78 -5.66 21.06
CA VAL A 213 -11.81 -5.19 21.99
C VAL A 213 -12.49 -3.98 21.34
N SER A 214 -13.77 -4.15 21.01
CA SER A 214 -14.58 -3.05 20.46
C SER A 214 -15.05 -2.13 21.59
N PHE A 215 -15.16 -0.85 21.31
CA PHE A 215 -15.65 0.14 22.25
C PHE A 215 -16.54 1.16 21.50
N PRO A 216 -17.63 1.64 22.10
CA PRO A 216 -18.65 2.42 21.39
C PRO A 216 -18.16 3.81 20.96
N GLU A 217 -17.18 4.39 21.64
CA GLU A 217 -16.66 5.71 21.33
C GLU A 217 -15.89 5.75 20.00
N ALA A 218 -15.48 4.60 19.49
CA ALA A 218 -14.84 4.49 18.18
C ALA A 218 -15.72 5.03 17.04
N ASP A 219 -17.04 4.96 17.18
CA ASP A 219 -17.99 5.46 16.18
C ASP A 219 -17.98 6.99 16.06
N GLN A 220 -17.42 7.71 17.05
CA GLN A 220 -17.27 9.16 17.03
C GLN A 220 -16.04 9.63 16.24
N ALA A 221 -15.16 8.71 15.84
CA ALA A 221 -13.91 9.00 15.16
C ALA A 221 -13.67 8.06 13.96
N THR A 222 -14.71 7.82 13.17
CA THR A 222 -14.56 7.11 11.89
C THR A 222 -13.63 7.88 10.96
N THR A 223 -12.87 7.17 10.15
CA THR A 223 -11.91 7.71 9.20
C THR A 223 -12.29 7.34 7.77
N ASN A 224 -12.37 8.35 6.90
CA ASN A 224 -12.52 8.17 5.47
C ASN A 224 -11.20 7.75 4.83
N TYR A 225 -11.30 6.92 3.81
CA TYR A 225 -10.16 6.50 2.98
C TYR A 225 -10.32 7.06 1.57
N PRO A 226 -9.73 8.21 1.28
CA PRO A 226 -9.69 8.78 -0.06
C PRO A 226 -8.54 8.22 -0.89
N ILE A 227 -8.76 8.14 -2.23
CA ILE A 227 -7.76 7.76 -3.23
C ILE A 227 -7.73 8.81 -4.34
N VAL A 228 -6.56 9.08 -4.89
CA VAL A 228 -6.35 10.00 -6.02
C VAL A 228 -5.19 9.55 -6.90
N VAL A 229 -5.24 9.85 -8.19
CA VAL A 229 -4.07 9.83 -9.07
C VAL A 229 -3.24 11.09 -8.79
N THR A 230 -1.92 10.97 -8.73
CA THR A 230 -1.06 12.14 -8.50
C THR A 230 -0.88 12.98 -9.77
N SER A 231 -0.59 14.28 -9.62
CA SER A 231 -0.41 15.20 -10.77
C SER A 231 0.80 14.84 -11.63
N ASP A 232 1.86 14.34 -11.02
CA ASP A 232 3.11 13.97 -11.68
C ASP A 232 3.26 12.44 -11.83
N ALA A 233 2.13 11.72 -11.91
CA ALA A 233 2.11 10.27 -12.05
C ALA A 233 2.96 9.80 -13.25
N PRO A 234 4.00 8.96 -13.05
CA PRO A 234 4.77 8.38 -14.15
C PRO A 234 3.94 7.53 -15.12
N GLN A 235 2.84 6.93 -14.63
CA GLN A 235 1.95 6.05 -15.38
C GLN A 235 0.47 6.45 -15.22
N PRO A 236 0.04 7.64 -15.68
CA PRO A 236 -1.28 8.19 -15.34
C PRO A 236 -2.46 7.33 -15.82
N GLU A 237 -2.32 6.66 -16.98
CA GLU A 237 -3.37 5.76 -17.48
C GLU A 237 -3.51 4.48 -16.64
N LEU A 238 -2.40 3.91 -16.17
CA LEU A 238 -2.41 2.76 -15.28
C LEU A 238 -2.91 3.16 -13.89
N ALA A 239 -2.53 4.33 -13.41
CA ALA A 239 -2.99 4.90 -12.15
C ALA A 239 -4.53 5.06 -12.13
N ALA A 240 -5.10 5.61 -13.21
CA ALA A 240 -6.55 5.74 -13.35
C ALA A 240 -7.26 4.38 -13.34
N LYS A 241 -6.73 3.38 -14.06
CA LYS A 241 -7.28 2.01 -14.04
C LYS A 241 -7.17 1.35 -12.67
N PHE A 242 -6.08 1.59 -11.95
CA PHE A 242 -5.94 1.06 -10.59
C PHE A 242 -6.93 1.73 -9.63
N GLN A 243 -7.11 3.05 -9.72
CA GLN A 243 -8.14 3.76 -8.96
C GLN A 243 -9.54 3.21 -9.29
N GLU A 244 -9.86 2.95 -10.56
CA GLU A 244 -11.12 2.35 -10.98
C GLU A 244 -11.30 0.93 -10.39
N LEU A 245 -10.26 0.09 -10.38
CA LEU A 245 -10.29 -1.22 -9.75
C LEU A 245 -10.62 -1.11 -8.25
N VAL A 246 -9.95 -0.19 -7.54
CA VAL A 246 -10.15 0.01 -6.09
C VAL A 246 -11.56 0.51 -5.77
N THR A 247 -12.08 1.45 -6.54
CA THR A 247 -13.41 2.07 -6.33
C THR A 247 -14.55 1.26 -6.93
N GLY A 248 -14.25 0.29 -7.80
CA GLY A 248 -15.21 -0.58 -8.46
C GLY A 248 -15.67 -1.77 -7.60
N GLU A 249 -16.49 -2.63 -8.18
CA GLU A 249 -17.11 -3.77 -7.49
C GLU A 249 -16.09 -4.76 -6.87
N ILE A 250 -14.96 -5.01 -7.55
CA ILE A 250 -13.90 -5.90 -7.06
C ILE A 250 -13.26 -5.29 -5.82
N GLY A 251 -12.89 -4.00 -5.89
CA GLY A 251 -12.29 -3.27 -4.78
C GLY A 251 -13.23 -3.22 -3.58
N LYS A 252 -14.49 -2.86 -3.76
CA LYS A 252 -15.51 -2.82 -2.70
C LYS A 252 -15.62 -4.16 -1.99
N LYS A 253 -15.81 -5.26 -2.74
CA LYS A 253 -15.91 -6.61 -2.15
C LYS A 253 -14.64 -7.03 -1.39
N THR A 254 -13.47 -6.69 -1.91
CA THR A 254 -12.20 -6.99 -1.25
C THR A 254 -12.06 -6.22 0.06
N LEU A 255 -12.43 -4.95 0.07
CA LEU A 255 -12.38 -4.09 1.24
C LEU A 255 -13.42 -4.50 2.30
N GLU A 256 -14.67 -4.75 1.90
CA GLU A 256 -15.72 -5.23 2.79
C GLU A 256 -15.35 -6.57 3.45
N ALA A 257 -14.78 -7.50 2.68
CA ALA A 257 -14.31 -8.78 3.20
C ALA A 257 -13.19 -8.64 4.24
N ALA A 258 -12.41 -7.57 4.17
CA ALA A 258 -11.37 -7.22 5.15
C ALA A 258 -11.90 -6.42 6.35
N GLY A 259 -13.19 -6.05 6.36
CA GLY A 259 -13.84 -5.35 7.47
C GLY A 259 -13.90 -3.83 7.33
N PHE A 260 -13.56 -3.27 6.18
CA PHE A 260 -13.86 -1.86 5.88
C PHE A 260 -15.36 -1.66 5.70
N ALA A 261 -15.85 -0.51 6.12
CA ALA A 261 -17.21 -0.10 5.80
C ALA A 261 -17.26 0.65 4.45
N ALA A 262 -18.43 0.61 3.81
CA ALA A 262 -18.70 1.44 2.63
C ALA A 262 -18.69 2.94 2.98
N PRO A 263 -18.36 3.82 2.02
CA PRO A 263 -18.43 5.28 2.17
C PRO A 263 -19.82 5.79 2.47
#